data_992bd21724ca4aa791d03cc5b499f52a
#
_entry.id   992bd21724ca4aa791d03cc5b499f52a
#
_cell.length_a   1.000
_cell.length_b   1.000
_cell.length_c   1.000
_cell.angle_alpha   90.00
_cell.angle_beta   90.00
_cell.angle_gamma   90.00
#
_symmetry.space_group_name_H-M   'P 1'
#
loop_
_entity.id
_entity.type
_entity.pdbx_description
1 polymer ?
#
loop_
_entity_poly.entity_id
_entity_poly.type
_entity_poly.pdbx_seq_one_letter_code
_entity_poly.pdbx_strand_id
1 'polypeptide(L)'
;MKTDLILFKQNLRKWHKDNNRKYSWRDSSDPWKIFLIEVLSQQTQLERANKYYNKFISEFPKPINMASASKRKVLKLWSGLGYNNRAIRLHESSKVLSKKGFDGIYPNFKELPGVGEYTNSALLSFVYNEKVITLDTNVKRIIGRY
;
A
#
# COMPACT_ATOMS: atom_id res chain seq x y z
N MET A 1 34.02 2.03 4.24
CA MET A 1 32.82 1.16 4.11
C MET A 1 31.88 1.20 5.31
N LYS A 2 32.25 0.77 6.53
CA LYS A 2 31.32 0.85 7.68
C LYS A 2 30.95 2.28 8.08
N THR A 3 31.89 3.21 8.07
CA THR A 3 31.68 4.64 8.40
C THR A 3 30.74 5.32 7.42
N ASP A 4 30.88 5.02 6.13
CA ASP A 4 30.05 5.61 5.07
C ASP A 4 28.59 5.15 5.21
N LEU A 5 28.36 3.90 5.58
CA LEU A 5 27.01 3.38 5.82
C LEU A 5 26.33 4.01 7.05
N ILE A 6 27.10 4.30 8.10
CA ILE A 6 26.58 4.99 9.30
C ILE A 6 26.17 6.41 8.94
N LEU A 7 27.03 7.13 8.23
CA LEU A 7 26.78 8.50 7.77
C LEU A 7 25.58 8.55 6.82
N PHE A 8 25.50 7.60 5.88
CA PHE A 8 24.36 7.48 4.98
C PHE A 8 23.03 7.30 5.75
N LYS A 9 23.00 6.39 6.73
CA LYS A 9 21.80 6.17 7.56
C LYS A 9 21.40 7.41 8.35
N GLN A 10 22.36 8.15 8.91
CA GLN A 10 22.11 9.38 9.65
C GLN A 10 21.54 10.45 8.73
N ASN A 11 22.15 10.67 7.57
CA ASN A 11 21.70 11.64 6.58
C ASN A 11 20.29 11.32 6.04
N LEU A 12 20.01 10.03 5.77
CA LEU A 12 18.70 9.59 5.31
C LEU A 12 17.60 9.84 6.37
N ARG A 13 17.90 9.55 7.64
CA ARG A 13 16.95 9.80 8.75
C ARG A 13 16.69 11.29 8.95
N LYS A 14 17.73 12.13 8.87
CA LYS A 14 17.61 13.58 8.95
C LYS A 14 16.75 14.10 7.79
N TRP A 15 17.11 13.72 6.57
CA TRP A 15 16.35 14.12 5.37
C TRP A 15 14.87 13.69 5.46
N HIS A 16 14.59 12.46 5.90
CA HIS A 16 13.23 11.98 6.06
C HIS A 16 12.44 12.81 7.08
N LYS A 17 13.06 13.17 8.21
CA LYS A 17 12.43 14.01 9.23
C LYS A 17 12.02 15.38 8.66
N ASP A 18 12.90 15.98 7.85
CA ASP A 18 12.71 17.33 7.32
C ASP A 18 11.78 17.35 6.08
N ASN A 19 11.70 16.25 5.33
CA ASN A 19 10.99 16.14 4.06
C ASN A 19 9.80 15.18 4.07
N ASN A 20 9.41 14.66 5.23
CA ASN A 20 8.31 13.70 5.31
C ASN A 20 6.98 14.36 4.92
N ARG A 21 6.36 13.84 3.84
CA ARG A 21 5.04 14.30 3.39
C ARG A 21 3.97 13.78 4.34
N LYS A 22 3.13 14.68 4.82
CA LYS A 22 2.02 14.33 5.71
C LYS A 22 0.83 13.82 4.90
N TYR A 23 0.54 12.54 5.02
CA TYR A 23 -0.66 11.91 4.48
C TYR A 23 -1.41 11.19 5.60
N SER A 24 -2.73 11.20 5.56
CA SER A 24 -3.59 10.63 6.61
C SER A 24 -3.40 9.12 6.86
N TRP A 25 -2.85 8.41 5.89
CA TRP A 25 -2.56 6.98 5.99
C TRP A 25 -1.16 6.66 6.54
N ARG A 26 -0.23 7.63 6.55
CA ARG A 26 1.18 7.38 6.91
C ARG A 26 1.37 7.00 8.37
N ASP A 27 0.56 7.58 9.24
CA ASP A 27 0.62 7.32 10.68
C ASP A 27 -0.39 6.23 11.10
N SER A 28 -0.96 5.52 10.13
CA SER A 28 -1.93 4.46 10.36
C SER A 28 -1.26 3.10 10.37
N SER A 29 -1.61 2.27 11.35
CA SER A 29 -1.33 0.83 11.38
C SER A 29 -2.53 -0.02 10.95
N ASP A 30 -3.61 0.61 10.48
CA ASP A 30 -4.79 -0.09 9.96
C ASP A 30 -4.44 -0.80 8.65
N PRO A 31 -4.51 -2.14 8.61
CA PRO A 31 -4.10 -2.93 7.45
C PRO A 31 -4.93 -2.62 6.19
N TRP A 32 -6.21 -2.29 6.34
CA TRP A 32 -7.05 -1.92 5.20
C TRP A 32 -6.61 -0.60 4.59
N LYS A 33 -6.29 0.38 5.41
CA LYS A 33 -5.82 1.69 4.96
C LYS A 33 -4.50 1.58 4.20
N ILE A 34 -3.56 0.82 4.74
CA ILE A 34 -2.27 0.57 4.10
C ILE A 34 -2.46 -0.23 2.80
N PHE A 35 -3.24 -1.31 2.82
CA PHE A 35 -3.52 -2.08 1.61
C PHE A 35 -4.15 -1.24 0.51
N LEU A 36 -5.12 -0.41 0.85
CA LEU A 36 -5.81 0.45 -0.09
C LEU A 36 -4.86 1.43 -0.78
N ILE A 37 -4.01 2.15 -0.02
CA ILE A 37 -3.07 3.10 -0.63
C ILE A 37 -2.00 2.39 -1.46
N GLU A 38 -1.52 1.23 -1.04
CA GLU A 38 -0.55 0.45 -1.81
C GLU A 38 -1.11 0.04 -3.18
N VAL A 39 -2.37 -0.41 -3.24
CA VAL A 39 -3.01 -0.75 -4.52
C VAL A 39 -3.27 0.49 -5.38
N LEU A 40 -3.72 1.59 -4.78
CA LEU A 40 -3.99 2.84 -5.49
C LEU A 40 -2.72 3.47 -6.08
N SER A 41 -1.59 3.33 -5.39
CA SER A 41 -0.30 3.91 -5.81
C SER A 41 0.44 3.07 -6.85
N GLN A 42 0.03 1.82 -7.11
CA GLN A 42 0.61 1.02 -8.19
C GLN A 42 0.50 1.77 -9.53
N GLN A 43 1.64 2.10 -10.15
CA GLN A 43 1.70 2.85 -11.43
C GLN A 43 0.90 4.16 -11.43
N THR A 44 0.75 4.80 -10.26
CA THR A 44 0.04 6.06 -10.10
C THR A 44 0.87 7.00 -9.23
N GLN A 45 0.98 8.27 -9.63
CA GLN A 45 1.66 9.29 -8.80
C GLN A 45 0.98 9.39 -7.44
N LEU A 46 1.78 9.52 -6.38
CA LEU A 46 1.31 9.44 -4.99
C LEU A 46 0.26 10.50 -4.65
N GLU A 47 0.41 11.73 -5.14
CA GLU A 47 -0.57 12.81 -4.95
C GLU A 47 -1.94 12.46 -5.54
N ARG A 48 -1.93 11.85 -6.73
CA ARG A 48 -3.16 11.38 -7.37
C ARG A 48 -3.76 10.19 -6.62
N ALA A 49 -2.93 9.22 -6.24
CA ALA A 49 -3.36 8.08 -5.43
C ALA A 49 -4.00 8.54 -4.11
N ASN A 50 -3.41 9.54 -3.43
CA ASN A 50 -3.94 10.09 -2.19
C ASN A 50 -5.32 10.74 -2.35
N LYS A 51 -5.57 11.45 -3.46
CA LYS A 51 -6.91 12.00 -3.74
C LYS A 51 -7.97 10.91 -3.85
N TYR A 52 -7.63 9.80 -4.51
CA TYR A 52 -8.54 8.65 -4.62
C TYR A 52 -8.64 7.88 -3.30
N TYR A 53 -7.54 7.74 -2.56
CA TYR A 53 -7.55 7.13 -1.23
C TYR A 53 -8.61 7.77 -0.32
N ASN A 54 -8.64 9.09 -0.25
CA ASN A 54 -9.61 9.79 0.59
C ASN A 54 -11.07 9.49 0.17
N LYS A 55 -11.34 9.40 -1.14
CA LYS A 55 -12.65 9.01 -1.66
C LYS A 55 -13.00 7.56 -1.31
N PHE A 56 -12.02 6.66 -1.50
CA PHE A 56 -12.21 5.23 -1.26
C PHE A 56 -12.40 4.90 0.22
N ILE A 57 -11.60 5.51 1.12
CA ILE A 57 -11.72 5.25 2.55
C ILE A 57 -13.00 5.86 3.15
N SER A 58 -13.48 6.97 2.59
CA SER A 58 -14.77 7.55 2.96
C SER A 58 -15.94 6.65 2.55
N GLU A 59 -15.90 6.08 1.35
CA GLU A 59 -16.96 5.21 0.82
C GLU A 59 -16.87 3.78 1.35
N PHE A 60 -15.65 3.28 1.54
CA PHE A 60 -15.35 1.91 1.95
C PHE A 60 -14.38 1.90 3.14
N PRO A 61 -14.83 2.30 4.34
CA PRO A 61 -13.97 2.38 5.53
C PRO A 61 -13.41 1.03 6.01
N LYS A 62 -14.02 -0.08 5.60
CA LYS A 62 -13.59 -1.46 5.91
C LYS A 62 -13.72 -2.36 4.68
N PRO A 63 -13.00 -3.50 4.62
CA PRO A 63 -13.12 -4.45 3.51
C PRO A 63 -14.57 -4.86 3.22
N ILE A 64 -15.38 -5.11 4.25
CA ILE A 64 -16.77 -5.54 4.11
C ILE A 64 -17.64 -4.52 3.36
N ASN A 65 -17.38 -3.22 3.52
CA ASN A 65 -18.13 -2.18 2.83
C ASN A 65 -17.88 -2.23 1.32
N MET A 66 -16.63 -2.47 0.91
CA MET A 66 -16.29 -2.66 -0.50
C MET A 66 -16.77 -4.01 -1.03
N ALA A 67 -16.62 -5.09 -0.25
CA ALA A 67 -17.05 -6.44 -0.63
C ALA A 67 -18.55 -6.50 -0.94
N SER A 68 -19.36 -5.76 -0.20
CA SER A 68 -20.83 -5.67 -0.36
C SER A 68 -21.26 -4.73 -1.49
N ALA A 69 -20.35 -3.90 -2.00
CA ALA A 69 -20.66 -2.98 -3.08
C ALA A 69 -20.72 -3.70 -4.43
N SER A 70 -21.49 -3.15 -5.36
CA SER A 70 -21.47 -3.66 -6.73
C SER A 70 -20.13 -3.35 -7.42
N LYS A 71 -19.68 -4.23 -8.30
CA LYS A 71 -18.49 -4.01 -9.15
C LYS A 71 -18.57 -2.68 -9.91
N ARG A 72 -19.76 -2.32 -10.39
CA ARG A 72 -20.03 -1.05 -11.07
C ARG A 72 -19.72 0.15 -10.17
N LYS A 73 -20.11 0.10 -8.89
CA LYS A 73 -19.85 1.17 -7.92
C LYS A 73 -18.36 1.36 -7.69
N VAL A 74 -17.61 0.27 -7.51
CA VAL A 74 -16.16 0.29 -7.34
C VAL A 74 -15.48 0.87 -8.58
N LEU A 75 -15.84 0.42 -9.79
CA LEU A 75 -15.29 0.92 -11.04
C LEU A 75 -15.62 2.39 -11.29
N LYS A 76 -16.82 2.85 -10.92
CA LYS A 76 -17.20 4.26 -11.00
C LYS A 76 -16.32 5.13 -10.12
N LEU A 77 -16.04 4.69 -8.89
CA LEU A 77 -15.14 5.42 -7.97
C LEU A 77 -13.69 5.41 -8.45
N TRP A 78 -13.25 4.33 -9.13
CA TRP A 78 -11.93 4.17 -9.74
C TRP A 78 -11.72 4.99 -11.01
N SER A 79 -12.82 5.47 -11.63
CA SER A 79 -12.77 6.14 -12.94
C SER A 79 -11.75 7.27 -12.96
N GLY A 80 -10.91 7.28 -13.98
CA GLY A 80 -9.82 8.23 -14.15
C GLY A 80 -8.46 7.79 -13.61
N LEU A 81 -8.34 6.72 -12.82
CA LEU A 81 -7.03 6.20 -12.38
C LEU A 81 -6.29 5.37 -13.44
N GLY A 82 -7.04 4.77 -14.37
CA GLY A 82 -6.51 3.83 -15.35
C GLY A 82 -6.22 2.44 -14.75
N TYR A 83 -5.80 1.50 -15.61
CA TYR A 83 -5.50 0.12 -15.21
C TYR A 83 -6.62 -0.51 -14.37
N ASN A 84 -7.84 -0.52 -14.89
CA ASN A 84 -9.08 -0.90 -14.20
C ASN A 84 -9.06 -2.31 -13.59
N ASN A 85 -8.20 -3.20 -14.07
CA ASN A 85 -8.00 -4.53 -13.47
C ASN A 85 -7.55 -4.45 -12.00
N ARG A 86 -6.89 -3.36 -11.57
CA ARG A 86 -6.54 -3.14 -10.16
C ARG A 86 -7.79 -2.97 -9.30
N ALA A 87 -8.77 -2.21 -9.79
CA ALA A 87 -10.05 -2.03 -9.10
C ALA A 87 -10.81 -3.36 -8.95
N ILE A 88 -10.80 -4.18 -9.98
CA ILE A 88 -11.44 -5.51 -9.95
C ILE A 88 -10.74 -6.40 -8.93
N ARG A 89 -9.42 -6.49 -8.97
CA ARG A 89 -8.62 -7.28 -8.02
C ARG A 89 -8.78 -6.78 -6.58
N LEU A 90 -8.81 -5.46 -6.37
CA LEU A 90 -9.06 -4.85 -5.06
C LEU A 90 -10.45 -5.24 -4.52
N HIS A 91 -11.47 -5.21 -5.38
CA HIS A 91 -12.82 -5.64 -5.00
C HIS A 91 -12.88 -7.14 -4.65
N GLU A 92 -12.19 -7.98 -5.41
CA GLU A 92 -12.08 -9.41 -5.10
C GLU A 92 -11.30 -9.64 -3.79
N SER A 93 -10.20 -8.95 -3.59
CA SER A 93 -9.43 -8.99 -2.34
C SER A 93 -10.27 -8.56 -1.14
N SER A 94 -11.12 -7.54 -1.30
CA SER A 94 -12.02 -7.11 -0.23
C SER A 94 -13.02 -8.19 0.19
N LYS A 95 -13.47 -9.04 -0.73
CA LYS A 95 -14.34 -10.18 -0.45
C LYS A 95 -13.62 -11.26 0.34
N VAL A 96 -12.36 -11.53 0.01
CA VAL A 96 -11.53 -12.47 0.78
C VAL A 96 -11.28 -11.93 2.19
N LEU A 97 -10.87 -10.65 2.28
CA LEU A 97 -10.59 -9.97 3.54
C LEU A 97 -11.82 -9.83 4.44
N SER A 98 -13.02 -9.67 3.85
CA SER A 98 -14.28 -9.62 4.63
C SER A 98 -14.62 -10.94 5.31
N LYS A 99 -14.11 -12.06 4.77
CA LYS A 99 -14.34 -13.41 5.31
C LYS A 99 -13.23 -13.85 6.27
N LYS A 100 -11.98 -13.64 5.89
CA LYS A 100 -10.82 -14.18 6.62
C LYS A 100 -10.16 -13.15 7.56
N GLY A 101 -10.38 -11.85 7.32
CA GLY A 101 -9.59 -10.78 7.94
C GLY A 101 -8.15 -10.76 7.41
N PHE A 102 -7.38 -9.75 7.81
CA PHE A 102 -5.94 -9.68 7.50
C PHE A 102 -5.15 -10.73 8.28
N ASP A 103 -5.48 -10.95 9.55
CA ASP A 103 -4.80 -11.93 10.41
C ASP A 103 -5.00 -13.37 9.94
N GLY A 104 -6.14 -13.67 9.32
CA GLY A 104 -6.42 -14.99 8.74
C GLY A 104 -5.67 -15.27 7.43
N ILE A 105 -4.97 -14.25 6.87
CA ILE A 105 -4.14 -14.38 5.66
C ILE A 105 -2.66 -14.20 5.99
N TYR A 106 -2.35 -13.52 7.10
CA TYR A 106 -0.98 -13.34 7.56
C TYR A 106 -0.24 -14.69 7.65
N PRO A 107 1.03 -14.77 7.23
CA PRO A 107 1.86 -13.70 6.65
C PRO A 107 1.84 -13.66 5.11
N ASN A 108 0.99 -14.45 4.45
CA ASN A 108 1.04 -14.63 3.00
C ASN A 108 -0.05 -13.84 2.26
N PHE A 109 0.09 -12.51 2.22
CA PHE A 109 -0.85 -11.64 1.51
C PHE A 109 -0.86 -11.81 -0.02
N LYS A 110 0.08 -12.57 -0.58
CA LYS A 110 0.10 -12.90 -2.02
C LYS A 110 -1.09 -13.78 -2.45
N GLU A 111 -1.81 -14.35 -1.50
CA GLU A 111 -3.10 -15.01 -1.77
C GLU A 111 -4.18 -14.03 -2.23
N LEU A 112 -4.03 -12.74 -1.93
CA LEU A 112 -4.98 -11.72 -2.37
C LEU A 112 -4.77 -11.37 -3.85
N PRO A 113 -5.85 -11.29 -4.64
CA PRO A 113 -5.78 -10.86 -6.04
C PRO A 113 -5.05 -9.52 -6.21
N GLY A 114 -4.01 -9.50 -7.02
CA GLY A 114 -3.23 -8.29 -7.33
C GLY A 114 -2.14 -7.93 -6.33
N VAL A 115 -1.89 -8.77 -5.32
CA VAL A 115 -0.78 -8.61 -4.37
C VAL A 115 0.45 -9.35 -4.89
N GLY A 116 1.50 -8.59 -5.20
CA GLY A 116 2.84 -9.09 -5.52
C GLY A 116 3.78 -9.01 -4.33
N GLU A 117 5.06 -9.34 -4.56
CA GLU A 117 6.11 -9.32 -3.54
C GLU A 117 6.21 -7.97 -2.81
N TYR A 118 6.17 -6.85 -3.56
CA TYR A 118 6.27 -5.52 -2.97
C TYR A 118 5.11 -5.23 -2.00
N THR A 119 3.86 -5.41 -2.45
CA THR A 119 2.68 -5.13 -1.62
C THR A 119 2.62 -6.06 -0.41
N ASN A 120 3.01 -7.34 -0.57
CA ASN A 120 3.13 -8.27 0.55
C ASN A 120 4.14 -7.77 1.59
N SER A 121 5.35 -7.41 1.14
CA SER A 121 6.40 -6.89 2.02
C SER A 121 6.00 -5.56 2.68
N ALA A 122 5.28 -4.70 1.96
CA ALA A 122 4.77 -3.44 2.51
C ALA A 122 3.78 -3.69 3.66
N LEU A 123 2.84 -4.62 3.50
CA LEU A 123 1.91 -5.00 4.58
C LEU A 123 2.65 -5.60 5.77
N LEU A 124 3.57 -6.53 5.55
CA LEU A 124 4.38 -7.13 6.61
C LEU A 124 5.18 -6.08 7.38
N SER A 125 5.81 -5.13 6.68
CA SER A 125 6.63 -4.09 7.30
C SER A 125 5.79 -3.02 8.00
N PHE A 126 4.79 -2.45 7.32
CA PHE A 126 4.09 -1.24 7.80
C PHE A 126 2.95 -1.55 8.79
N VAL A 127 2.35 -2.74 8.68
CA VAL A 127 1.25 -3.14 9.55
C VAL A 127 1.73 -4.04 10.68
N TYR A 128 2.52 -5.06 10.35
CA TYR A 128 2.94 -6.10 11.29
C TYR A 128 4.35 -5.87 11.87
N ASN A 129 4.99 -4.77 11.47
CA ASN A 129 6.34 -4.38 11.93
C ASN A 129 7.40 -5.48 11.74
N GLU A 130 7.22 -6.29 10.69
CA GLU A 130 8.17 -7.33 10.31
C GLU A 130 9.45 -6.72 9.72
N LYS A 131 10.59 -7.33 10.00
CA LYS A 131 11.90 -6.93 9.47
C LYS A 131 12.09 -7.43 8.04
N VAL A 132 11.25 -6.96 7.13
CA VAL A 132 11.32 -7.26 5.70
C VAL A 132 11.70 -6.04 4.89
N ILE A 133 12.35 -6.24 3.76
CA ILE A 133 12.74 -5.15 2.86
C ILE A 133 11.66 -4.97 1.80
N THR A 134 11.06 -3.79 1.75
CA THR A 134 10.17 -3.38 0.67
C THR A 134 10.98 -2.86 -0.52
N LEU A 135 11.20 -3.71 -1.52
CA LEU A 135 12.01 -3.39 -2.70
C LEU A 135 11.14 -2.91 -3.87
N ASP A 136 10.89 -1.61 -3.94
CA ASP A 136 10.36 -1.01 -5.17
C ASP A 136 11.49 -0.73 -6.19
N THR A 137 11.12 -0.27 -7.37
CA THR A 137 12.06 0.06 -8.45
C THR A 137 13.05 1.16 -8.04
N ASN A 138 12.63 2.12 -7.22
CA ASN A 138 13.47 3.22 -6.76
C ASN A 138 14.49 2.75 -5.73
N VAL A 139 14.06 1.94 -4.76
CA VAL A 139 14.95 1.34 -3.75
C VAL A 139 15.97 0.42 -4.42
N LYS A 140 15.55 -0.44 -5.37
CA LYS A 140 16.47 -1.28 -6.16
C LYS A 140 17.51 -0.45 -6.91
N ARG A 141 17.10 0.65 -7.54
CA ARG A 141 17.99 1.54 -8.26
C ARG A 141 19.01 2.22 -7.36
N ILE A 142 18.60 2.65 -6.16
CA ILE A 142 19.50 3.28 -5.18
C ILE A 142 20.52 2.25 -4.67
N ILE A 143 20.05 1.09 -4.20
CA ILE A 143 20.93 0.03 -3.69
C ILE A 143 21.93 -0.46 -4.76
N GLY A 144 21.50 -0.58 -6.02
CA GLY A 144 22.36 -1.01 -7.11
C GLY A 144 23.41 0.03 -7.56
N ARG A 145 23.33 1.30 -7.09
CA ARG A 145 24.30 2.36 -7.35
C ARG A 145 25.27 2.61 -6.18
N TYR A 146 24.99 2.03 -5.03
CA TYR A 146 25.80 2.14 -3.82
C TYR A 146 26.71 0.92 -3.66
#